data_8c3d2202f27e5ff7191bd8a4441bff60
#
_entry.id   8c3d2202f27e5ff7191bd8a4441bff60
#
_cell.length_a   1.000
_cell.length_b   1.000
_cell.length_c   1.000
_cell.angle_alpha   90.00
_cell.angle_beta   90.00
_cell.angle_gamma   90.00
#
_symmetry.space_group_name_H-M   'P 1'
#
loop_
_entity.id
_entity.type
_entity.pdbx_description
1 polymer ?
#
loop_
_entity_poly.entity_id
_entity_poly.type
_entity_poly.pdbx_seq_one_letter_code
_entity_poly.pdbx_strand_id
1 'polypeptide(L)'
;SLEELNDIDKCLSYHQTLDCHYTALGGFHSDRTEDWSQFAKDFTDVARKLADGGLHVGYHNHSHEWALLDTSRPINILTEQCGPEVYFEIDTYWVAHAGADPSAWINVIAALGPGRIPSVHLKDIQISAERQQKMSEVGAGNLNWPAILAACRNASVQWYLVERDAGDLDPFESLKISLENLRAMGLE
;
A
#
# COMPACT_ATOMS: atom_id res chain seq x y z
N SER A 1 -7.60 -10.18 7.90
CA SER A 1 -6.52 -11.05 8.44
C SER A 1 -6.19 -12.17 7.46
N LEU A 2 -5.01 -12.80 7.60
CA LEU A 2 -4.62 -13.96 6.80
C LEU A 2 -5.57 -15.14 7.03
N GLU A 3 -6.09 -15.29 8.25
CA GLU A 3 -7.08 -16.32 8.60
C GLU A 3 -8.38 -16.14 7.80
N GLU A 4 -8.89 -14.92 7.68
CA GLU A 4 -10.08 -14.62 6.88
C GLU A 4 -9.86 -14.87 5.39
N LEU A 5 -8.69 -14.53 4.86
CA LEU A 5 -8.32 -14.80 3.47
C LEU A 5 -8.20 -16.30 3.19
N ASN A 6 -7.80 -17.11 4.18
CA ASN A 6 -7.65 -18.56 4.05
C ASN A 6 -8.99 -19.32 4.03
N ASP A 7 -10.11 -18.68 4.40
CA ASP A 7 -11.46 -19.16 4.11
C ASP A 7 -11.83 -18.82 2.66
N ILE A 8 -11.21 -19.57 1.72
CA ILE A 8 -11.21 -19.28 0.28
C ILE A 8 -12.63 -19.10 -0.26
N ASP A 9 -13.52 -20.06 0.01
CA ASP A 9 -14.89 -20.04 -0.52
C ASP A 9 -15.69 -18.84 -0.04
N LYS A 10 -15.57 -18.50 1.23
CA LYS A 10 -16.24 -17.35 1.83
C LYS A 10 -15.67 -16.03 1.27
N CYS A 11 -14.34 -15.94 1.17
CA CYS A 11 -13.66 -14.78 0.64
C CYS A 11 -14.07 -14.53 -0.82
N LEU A 12 -14.03 -15.53 -1.67
CA LEU A 12 -14.46 -15.45 -3.07
C LEU A 12 -15.93 -15.05 -3.20
N SER A 13 -16.83 -15.73 -2.46
CA SER A 13 -18.27 -15.41 -2.47
C SER A 13 -18.57 -13.97 -2.10
N TYR A 14 -17.90 -13.45 -1.07
CA TYR A 14 -18.04 -12.07 -0.62
C TYR A 14 -17.61 -11.08 -1.71
N HIS A 15 -16.44 -11.27 -2.28
CA HIS A 15 -15.89 -10.36 -3.30
C HIS A 15 -16.65 -10.44 -4.64
N GLN A 16 -17.13 -11.62 -5.02
CA GLN A 16 -18.02 -11.79 -6.17
C GLN A 16 -19.33 -11.02 -6.01
N THR A 17 -19.91 -11.02 -4.79
CA THR A 17 -21.11 -10.23 -4.50
C THR A 17 -20.92 -8.73 -4.68
N LEU A 18 -19.69 -8.24 -4.42
CA LEU A 18 -19.30 -6.84 -4.57
C LEU A 18 -18.76 -6.50 -5.97
N ASP A 19 -18.65 -7.47 -6.86
CA ASP A 19 -17.95 -7.35 -8.16
C ASP A 19 -16.55 -6.73 -8.00
N CYS A 20 -15.84 -7.16 -6.96
CA CYS A 20 -14.52 -6.64 -6.59
C CYS A 20 -13.45 -7.72 -6.78
N HIS A 21 -12.46 -7.45 -7.63
CA HIS A 21 -11.41 -8.39 -8.00
C HIS A 21 -10.08 -8.17 -7.27
N TYR A 22 -10.01 -7.18 -6.38
CA TYR A 22 -8.79 -6.83 -5.63
C TYR A 22 -9.11 -6.68 -4.14
N THR A 23 -8.23 -7.21 -3.30
CA THR A 23 -8.28 -6.99 -1.85
C THR A 23 -6.87 -6.95 -1.28
N ALA A 24 -6.66 -6.16 -0.24
CA ALA A 24 -5.36 -6.08 0.41
C ALA A 24 -5.45 -6.45 1.89
N LEU A 25 -4.41 -7.12 2.38
CA LEU A 25 -4.20 -7.36 3.79
C LEU A 25 -3.48 -6.15 4.40
N GLY A 26 -4.12 -5.49 5.37
CA GLY A 26 -3.64 -4.25 5.99
C GLY A 26 -2.59 -4.45 7.09
N GLY A 27 -1.71 -5.43 6.95
CA GLY A 27 -0.54 -5.59 7.81
C GLY A 27 -0.40 -6.96 8.48
N PHE A 28 0.81 -7.23 8.89
CA PHE A 28 1.23 -8.33 9.76
C PHE A 28 2.22 -7.77 10.78
N HIS A 29 2.26 -8.33 11.98
CA HIS A 29 3.13 -7.85 13.04
C HIS A 29 3.92 -8.99 13.68
N SER A 30 5.23 -8.88 13.65
CA SER A 30 6.16 -9.67 14.43
C SER A 30 7.47 -8.89 14.60
N ASP A 31 8.19 -9.16 15.68
CA ASP A 31 9.54 -8.67 15.93
C ASP A 31 10.63 -9.64 15.45
N ARG A 32 10.25 -10.72 14.74
CA ARG A 32 11.15 -11.79 14.27
C ARG A 32 11.11 -11.90 12.74
N THR A 33 12.28 -11.96 12.13
CA THR A 33 12.43 -12.11 10.68
C THR A 33 11.92 -13.45 10.15
N GLU A 34 12.02 -14.52 10.96
CA GLU A 34 11.52 -15.85 10.60
C GLU A 34 10.00 -15.86 10.44
N ASP A 35 9.28 -15.14 11.29
CA ASP A 35 7.82 -15.06 11.22
C ASP A 35 7.37 -14.31 9.96
N TRP A 36 8.10 -13.26 9.56
CA TRP A 36 7.87 -12.56 8.30
C TRP A 36 8.13 -13.44 7.08
N SER A 37 9.19 -14.26 7.14
CA SER A 37 9.51 -15.22 6.08
C SER A 37 8.46 -16.33 5.97
N GLN A 38 7.93 -16.80 7.10
CA GLN A 38 6.84 -17.77 7.10
C GLN A 38 5.54 -17.15 6.59
N PHE A 39 5.22 -15.92 7.07
CA PHE A 39 4.07 -15.17 6.60
C PHE A 39 4.10 -14.96 5.09
N ALA A 40 5.24 -14.58 4.50
CA ALA A 40 5.34 -14.35 3.05
C ALA A 40 5.02 -15.62 2.24
N LYS A 41 5.42 -16.80 2.72
CA LYS A 41 5.10 -18.09 2.10
C LYS A 41 3.61 -18.42 2.21
N ASP A 42 3.07 -18.34 3.43
CA ASP A 42 1.66 -18.66 3.68
C ASP A 42 0.73 -17.70 2.93
N PHE A 43 1.10 -16.42 2.90
CA PHE A 43 0.36 -15.39 2.18
C PHE A 43 0.39 -15.62 0.66
N THR A 44 1.53 -16.03 0.11
CA THR A 44 1.66 -16.41 -1.31
C THR A 44 0.76 -17.60 -1.66
N ASP A 45 0.73 -18.63 -0.80
CA ASP A 45 -0.10 -19.80 -1.04
C ASP A 45 -1.60 -19.49 -1.01
N VAL A 46 -2.03 -18.59 -0.11
CA VAL A 46 -3.40 -18.09 -0.05
C VAL A 46 -3.72 -17.24 -1.28
N ALA A 47 -2.82 -16.31 -1.65
CA ALA A 47 -2.99 -15.44 -2.81
C ALA A 47 -3.16 -16.25 -4.11
N ARG A 48 -2.39 -17.32 -4.29
CA ARG A 48 -2.49 -18.23 -5.44
C ARG A 48 -3.86 -18.90 -5.52
N LYS A 49 -4.37 -19.44 -4.40
CA LYS A 49 -5.70 -20.07 -4.35
C LYS A 49 -6.83 -19.09 -4.66
N LEU A 50 -6.72 -17.85 -4.17
CA LEU A 50 -7.71 -16.80 -4.45
C LEU A 50 -7.62 -16.31 -5.89
N ALA A 51 -6.43 -16.22 -6.47
CA ALA A 51 -6.22 -15.86 -7.87
C ALA A 51 -6.86 -16.86 -8.84
N ASP A 52 -6.83 -18.16 -8.53
CA ASP A 52 -7.54 -19.20 -9.29
C ASP A 52 -9.07 -18.96 -9.33
N GLY A 53 -9.62 -18.30 -8.32
CA GLY A 53 -11.02 -17.87 -8.24
C GLY A 53 -11.29 -16.45 -8.77
N GLY A 54 -10.28 -15.77 -9.34
CA GLY A 54 -10.39 -14.43 -9.92
C GLY A 54 -10.27 -13.27 -8.92
N LEU A 55 -9.76 -13.54 -7.70
CA LEU A 55 -9.50 -12.50 -6.70
C LEU A 55 -8.00 -12.31 -6.49
N HIS A 56 -7.49 -11.12 -6.82
CA HIS A 56 -6.11 -10.74 -6.57
C HIS A 56 -5.94 -10.21 -5.15
N VAL A 57 -4.87 -10.65 -4.48
CA VAL A 57 -4.62 -10.30 -3.09
C VAL A 57 -3.30 -9.57 -2.96
N GLY A 58 -3.29 -8.47 -2.21
CA GLY A 58 -2.14 -7.64 -1.98
C GLY A 58 -1.82 -7.42 -0.51
N TYR A 59 -0.65 -6.83 -0.29
CA TYR A 59 -0.20 -6.37 1.01
C TYR A 59 -0.20 -4.84 1.05
N HIS A 60 -0.93 -4.28 2.01
CA HIS A 60 -0.94 -2.85 2.30
C HIS A 60 0.04 -2.55 3.43
N ASN A 61 1.00 -1.67 3.17
CA ASN A 61 2.02 -1.33 4.13
C ASN A 61 1.62 -0.23 5.12
N HIS A 62 2.23 -0.30 6.30
CA HIS A 62 2.36 0.80 7.25
C HIS A 62 3.84 1.18 7.40
N SER A 63 4.22 1.82 8.51
CA SER A 63 5.61 2.21 8.72
C SER A 63 6.48 1.12 9.35
N HIS A 64 5.87 0.18 10.07
CA HIS A 64 6.62 -0.84 10.81
C HIS A 64 7.36 -1.84 9.92
N GLU A 65 6.94 -2.00 8.66
CA GLU A 65 7.64 -2.87 7.69
C GLU A 65 9.03 -2.34 7.33
N TRP A 66 9.32 -1.07 7.61
CA TRP A 66 10.66 -0.49 7.44
C TRP A 66 11.51 -0.57 8.71
N ALA A 67 11.00 -1.08 9.83
CA ALA A 67 11.81 -1.31 11.03
C ALA A 67 12.94 -2.32 10.73
N LEU A 68 14.13 -2.05 11.26
CA LEU A 68 15.23 -3.00 11.17
C LEU A 68 15.05 -4.08 12.25
N LEU A 69 14.76 -5.29 11.84
CA LEU A 69 14.69 -6.49 12.67
C LEU A 69 15.96 -7.28 12.43
N ASP A 70 16.78 -7.45 13.45
CA ASP A 70 18.08 -8.10 13.35
C ASP A 70 18.91 -7.56 12.16
N THR A 71 18.89 -8.25 11.02
CA THR A 71 19.68 -7.91 9.83
C THR A 71 18.83 -7.52 8.63
N SER A 72 17.52 -7.57 8.72
CA SER A 72 16.60 -7.27 7.58
C SER A 72 15.41 -6.43 8.01
N ARG A 73 14.71 -5.89 7.03
CA ARG A 73 13.46 -5.18 7.20
C ARG A 73 12.32 -6.04 6.67
N PRO A 74 11.15 -6.08 7.33
CA PRO A 74 9.97 -6.78 6.84
C PRO A 74 9.64 -6.50 5.37
N ILE A 75 9.72 -5.25 4.94
CA ILE A 75 9.42 -4.91 3.54
C ILE A 75 10.37 -5.60 2.55
N ASN A 76 11.65 -5.78 2.89
CA ASN A 76 12.59 -6.51 2.04
C ASN A 76 12.22 -8.00 1.98
N ILE A 77 11.89 -8.59 3.13
CA ILE A 77 11.45 -10.00 3.20
C ILE A 77 10.20 -10.21 2.33
N LEU A 78 9.21 -9.32 2.45
CA LEU A 78 7.98 -9.40 1.66
C LEU A 78 8.27 -9.28 0.14
N THR A 79 9.06 -8.30 -0.27
CA THR A 79 9.37 -8.07 -1.69
C THR A 79 10.23 -9.17 -2.30
N GLU A 80 11.09 -9.82 -1.52
CA GLU A 80 11.99 -10.91 -1.96
C GLU A 80 11.30 -12.28 -1.93
N GLN A 81 10.37 -12.52 -1.00
CA GLN A 81 9.84 -13.86 -0.72
C GLN A 81 8.37 -14.06 -1.11
N CYS A 82 7.58 -13.00 -1.25
CA CYS A 82 6.23 -13.14 -1.79
C CYS A 82 6.26 -13.46 -3.28
N GLY A 83 5.48 -14.47 -3.66
CA GLY A 83 5.30 -14.87 -5.07
C GLY A 83 4.65 -13.78 -5.94
N PRO A 84 4.65 -13.97 -7.26
CA PRO A 84 4.09 -12.99 -8.22
C PRO A 84 2.58 -12.81 -8.08
N GLU A 85 1.88 -13.71 -7.41
CA GLU A 85 0.44 -13.64 -7.15
C GLU A 85 0.08 -12.57 -6.10
N VAL A 86 1.06 -12.16 -5.28
CA VAL A 86 0.88 -11.09 -4.27
C VAL A 86 1.23 -9.75 -4.90
N TYR A 87 0.29 -8.80 -4.89
CA TYR A 87 0.59 -7.41 -5.22
C TYR A 87 0.88 -6.58 -3.96
N PHE A 88 1.37 -5.36 -4.15
CA PHE A 88 1.60 -4.41 -3.07
C PHE A 88 0.74 -3.16 -3.29
N GLU A 89 -0.01 -2.79 -2.28
CA GLU A 89 -0.74 -1.53 -2.20
C GLU A 89 0.09 -0.57 -1.36
N ILE A 90 0.82 0.31 -2.04
CA ILE A 90 1.74 1.23 -1.36
C ILE A 90 0.99 2.43 -0.81
N ASP A 91 1.13 2.65 0.49
CA ASP A 91 0.69 3.87 1.17
C ASP A 91 1.84 4.87 1.27
N THR A 92 1.68 6.01 0.59
CA THR A 92 2.74 7.02 0.46
C THR A 92 3.09 7.71 1.78
N TYR A 93 2.10 7.93 2.67
CA TYR A 93 2.32 8.49 4.00
C TYR A 93 3.15 7.55 4.86
N TRP A 94 2.76 6.29 4.94
CA TRP A 94 3.41 5.33 5.83
C TRP A 94 4.84 5.01 5.41
N VAL A 95 5.13 5.00 4.11
CA VAL A 95 6.52 4.93 3.62
C VAL A 95 7.33 6.13 4.08
N ALA A 96 6.81 7.35 3.89
CA ALA A 96 7.48 8.58 4.29
C ALA A 96 7.60 8.71 5.82
N HIS A 97 6.58 8.30 6.57
CA HIS A 97 6.58 8.24 8.03
C HIS A 97 7.71 7.36 8.58
N ALA A 98 8.02 6.28 7.87
CA ALA A 98 9.15 5.41 8.17
C ALA A 98 10.52 6.01 7.78
N GLY A 99 10.56 7.18 7.16
CA GLY A 99 11.78 7.83 6.68
C GLY A 99 12.29 7.30 5.32
N ALA A 100 11.44 6.59 4.58
CA ALA A 100 11.73 6.09 3.25
C ALA A 100 11.13 6.99 2.15
N ASP A 101 11.56 6.82 0.89
CA ASP A 101 11.03 7.58 -0.25
C ASP A 101 9.94 6.76 -0.97
N PRO A 102 8.68 7.24 -0.99
CA PRO A 102 7.59 6.53 -1.66
C PRO A 102 7.85 6.30 -3.15
N SER A 103 8.40 7.26 -3.87
CA SER A 103 8.67 7.14 -5.30
C SER A 103 9.74 6.08 -5.59
N ALA A 104 10.76 5.98 -4.75
CA ALA A 104 11.78 4.95 -4.86
C ALA A 104 11.21 3.56 -4.60
N TRP A 105 10.38 3.39 -3.56
CA TRP A 105 9.77 2.10 -3.24
C TRP A 105 8.76 1.63 -4.29
N ILE A 106 7.96 2.53 -4.85
CA ILE A 106 7.10 2.21 -6.00
C ILE A 106 7.94 1.63 -7.15
N ASN A 107 9.07 2.27 -7.49
CA ASN A 107 9.94 1.78 -8.55
C ASN A 107 10.60 0.42 -8.21
N VAL A 108 11.04 0.23 -6.96
CA VAL A 108 11.61 -1.05 -6.49
C VAL A 108 10.61 -2.20 -6.67
N ILE A 109 9.37 -2.00 -6.23
CA ILE A 109 8.34 -3.05 -6.31
C ILE A 109 7.87 -3.25 -7.76
N ALA A 110 7.74 -2.18 -8.54
CA ALA A 110 7.40 -2.29 -9.97
C ALA A 110 8.43 -3.11 -10.75
N ALA A 111 9.71 -3.06 -10.37
CA ALA A 111 10.78 -3.85 -10.98
C ALA A 111 10.66 -5.37 -10.70
N LEU A 112 9.84 -5.80 -9.74
CA LEU A 112 9.57 -7.22 -9.47
C LEU A 112 8.71 -7.87 -10.58
N GLY A 113 8.04 -7.07 -11.41
CA GLY A 113 7.24 -7.55 -12.53
C GLY A 113 5.94 -6.76 -12.76
N PRO A 114 5.26 -7.03 -13.88
CA PRO A 114 4.01 -6.34 -14.18
C PRO A 114 2.91 -6.70 -13.19
N GLY A 115 2.03 -5.72 -12.91
CA GLY A 115 0.88 -5.92 -12.01
C GLY A 115 1.21 -5.99 -10.51
N ARG A 116 2.47 -5.71 -10.12
CA ARG A 116 2.87 -5.77 -8.71
C ARG A 116 2.36 -4.59 -7.88
N ILE A 117 1.90 -3.50 -8.50
CA ILE A 117 1.28 -2.34 -7.83
C ILE A 117 0.04 -1.92 -8.62
N PRO A 118 -1.11 -2.60 -8.50
CA PRO A 118 -2.34 -2.18 -9.17
C PRO A 118 -2.97 -0.95 -8.50
N SER A 119 -2.75 -0.77 -7.20
CA SER A 119 -3.33 0.31 -6.40
C SER A 119 -2.28 0.98 -5.49
N VAL A 120 -2.52 2.26 -5.20
CA VAL A 120 -1.75 3.04 -4.22
C VAL A 120 -2.68 3.85 -3.34
N HIS A 121 -2.37 3.94 -2.04
CA HIS A 121 -2.97 4.91 -1.15
C HIS A 121 -2.19 6.22 -1.23
N LEU A 122 -2.85 7.24 -1.77
CA LEU A 122 -2.33 8.60 -1.83
C LEU A 122 -2.66 9.30 -0.52
N LYS A 123 -1.67 9.44 0.33
CA LYS A 123 -1.78 10.02 1.67
C LYS A 123 -0.55 10.90 1.90
N ASP A 124 -0.75 12.19 2.20
CA ASP A 124 0.34 13.15 2.34
C ASP A 124 0.75 13.32 3.82
N ILE A 125 1.97 13.77 4.02
CA ILE A 125 2.55 14.02 5.34
C ILE A 125 3.01 15.48 5.43
N GLN A 126 2.79 16.10 6.57
CA GLN A 126 3.35 17.41 6.89
C GLN A 126 4.01 17.41 8.27
N ILE A 127 4.87 18.36 8.52
CA ILE A 127 5.44 18.63 9.83
C ILE A 127 4.76 19.85 10.43
N SER A 128 4.15 19.69 11.59
CA SER A 128 3.53 20.81 12.32
C SER A 128 4.56 21.75 12.94
N ALA A 129 4.10 22.92 13.42
CA ALA A 129 4.95 23.88 14.13
C ALA A 129 5.57 23.26 15.42
N GLU A 130 4.91 22.28 16.02
CA GLU A 130 5.37 21.52 17.18
C GLU A 130 6.34 20.39 16.79
N ARG A 131 6.77 20.33 15.53
CA ARG A 131 7.70 19.33 14.97
C ARG A 131 7.14 17.90 14.99
N GLN A 132 5.82 17.75 14.91
CA GLN A 132 5.16 16.46 14.85
C GLN A 132 4.77 16.14 13.41
N GLN A 133 4.89 14.88 13.03
CA GLN A 133 4.35 14.38 11.78
C GLN A 133 2.82 14.33 11.87
N LYS A 134 2.15 14.88 10.87
CA LYS A 134 0.70 14.85 10.73
C LYS A 134 0.31 14.48 9.31
N MET A 135 -0.86 13.88 9.15
CA MET A 135 -1.46 13.70 7.84
C MET A 135 -1.91 15.04 7.27
N SER A 136 -1.81 15.16 5.96
CA SER A 136 -2.23 16.34 5.19
C SER A 136 -3.04 15.92 3.98
N GLU A 137 -3.78 16.87 3.43
CA GLU A 137 -4.41 16.69 2.13
C GLU A 137 -3.34 16.49 1.07
N VAL A 138 -3.61 15.60 0.11
CA VAL A 138 -2.68 15.30 -0.99
C VAL A 138 -2.28 16.58 -1.71
N GLY A 139 -0.98 16.81 -1.82
CA GLY A 139 -0.42 18.02 -2.45
C GLY A 139 -0.35 19.26 -1.55
N ALA A 140 -0.85 19.19 -0.31
CA ALA A 140 -0.71 20.27 0.68
C ALA A 140 0.39 20.00 1.71
N GLY A 141 0.97 18.81 1.71
CA GLY A 141 2.04 18.39 2.61
C GLY A 141 3.44 18.51 2.02
N ASN A 142 4.31 17.60 2.43
CA ASN A 142 5.76 17.67 2.15
C ASN A 142 6.23 16.60 1.13
N LEU A 143 5.36 15.72 0.61
CA LEU A 143 5.76 14.68 -0.32
C LEU A 143 6.09 15.23 -1.71
N ASN A 144 7.01 14.56 -2.40
CA ASN A 144 7.36 14.88 -3.79
C ASN A 144 6.35 14.26 -4.75
N TRP A 145 5.16 14.86 -4.86
CA TRP A 145 4.06 14.36 -5.69
C TRP A 145 4.42 14.18 -7.16
N PRO A 146 5.16 15.12 -7.81
CA PRO A 146 5.61 14.89 -9.18
C PRO A 146 6.38 13.58 -9.37
N ALA A 147 7.31 13.24 -8.45
CA ALA A 147 8.06 12.00 -8.51
C ALA A 147 7.20 10.77 -8.21
N ILE A 148 6.31 10.85 -7.21
CA ILE A 148 5.39 9.78 -6.84
C ILE A 148 4.46 9.45 -8.01
N LEU A 149 3.79 10.45 -8.59
CA LEU A 149 2.88 10.24 -9.71
C LEU A 149 3.60 9.74 -10.98
N ALA A 150 4.84 10.17 -11.21
CA ALA A 150 5.67 9.63 -12.29
C ALA A 150 5.99 8.15 -12.06
N ALA A 151 6.39 7.77 -10.84
CA ALA A 151 6.63 6.37 -10.47
C ALA A 151 5.37 5.50 -10.62
N CYS A 152 4.21 5.99 -10.17
CA CYS A 152 2.93 5.31 -10.34
C CYS A 152 2.57 5.07 -11.82
N ARG A 153 2.75 6.09 -12.68
CA ARG A 153 2.53 5.93 -14.13
C ARG A 153 3.46 4.89 -14.74
N ASN A 154 4.74 4.92 -14.38
CA ASN A 154 5.73 3.94 -14.86
C ASN A 154 5.42 2.52 -14.38
N ALA A 155 4.87 2.37 -13.17
CA ALA A 155 4.43 1.11 -12.61
C ALA A 155 3.08 0.62 -13.17
N SER A 156 2.41 1.42 -14.04
CA SER A 156 1.07 1.15 -14.56
C SER A 156 0.02 0.96 -13.46
N VAL A 157 0.09 1.78 -12.41
CA VAL A 157 -0.92 1.83 -11.35
C VAL A 157 -2.28 2.16 -11.96
N GLN A 158 -3.31 1.38 -11.59
CA GLN A 158 -4.67 1.52 -12.11
C GLN A 158 -5.58 2.31 -11.15
N TRP A 159 -5.38 2.14 -9.85
CA TRP A 159 -6.24 2.70 -8.82
C TRP A 159 -5.46 3.62 -7.89
N TYR A 160 -5.92 4.86 -7.81
CA TYR A 160 -5.38 5.91 -6.95
C TYR A 160 -6.41 6.22 -5.86
N LEU A 161 -6.16 5.77 -4.65
CA LEU A 161 -7.09 5.85 -3.53
C LEU A 161 -6.63 6.95 -2.57
N VAL A 162 -7.36 8.05 -2.50
CA VAL A 162 -7.08 9.07 -1.49
C VAL A 162 -7.58 8.57 -0.14
N GLU A 163 -6.68 8.47 0.84
CA GLU A 163 -7.01 8.05 2.19
C GLU A 163 -6.47 9.02 3.23
N ARG A 164 -7.18 9.16 4.33
CA ARG A 164 -6.77 9.96 5.48
C ARG A 164 -7.37 9.40 6.76
N ASP A 165 -6.52 8.94 7.69
CA ASP A 165 -6.97 8.33 8.95
C ASP A 165 -7.33 9.36 10.01
N ALA A 166 -6.70 10.55 9.96
CA ALA A 166 -6.90 11.62 10.92
C ALA A 166 -6.73 13.01 10.30
N GLY A 167 -7.39 14.01 10.85
CA GLY A 167 -7.27 15.40 10.44
C GLY A 167 -8.27 16.31 11.11
N ASP A 168 -8.05 17.63 10.98
CA ASP A 168 -8.84 18.66 11.65
C ASP A 168 -10.00 19.18 10.77
N LEU A 169 -9.94 18.94 9.43
CA LEU A 169 -10.98 19.35 8.48
C LEU A 169 -12.12 18.33 8.43
N ASP A 170 -13.29 18.82 7.98
CA ASP A 170 -14.37 17.95 7.55
C ASP A 170 -13.87 16.95 6.50
N PRO A 171 -14.22 15.65 6.58
CA PRO A 171 -13.70 14.64 5.67
C PRO A 171 -13.98 14.93 4.20
N PHE A 172 -15.15 15.45 3.85
CA PHE A 172 -15.49 15.77 2.47
C PHE A 172 -14.73 16.99 1.95
N GLU A 173 -14.49 17.99 2.80
CA GLU A 173 -13.65 19.13 2.46
C GLU A 173 -12.20 18.70 2.23
N SER A 174 -11.65 17.86 3.11
CA SER A 174 -10.32 17.28 2.98
C SER A 174 -10.16 16.49 1.67
N LEU A 175 -11.11 15.61 1.35
CA LEU A 175 -11.11 14.83 0.10
C LEU A 175 -11.21 15.73 -1.13
N LYS A 176 -12.05 16.79 -1.07
CA LYS A 176 -12.19 17.76 -2.15
C LYS A 176 -10.87 18.47 -2.45
N ILE A 177 -10.17 18.96 -1.42
CA ILE A 177 -8.85 19.61 -1.57
C ILE A 177 -7.86 18.64 -2.22
N SER A 178 -7.79 17.41 -1.73
CA SER A 178 -6.91 16.36 -2.28
C SER A 178 -7.21 16.10 -3.76
N LEU A 179 -8.49 15.98 -4.13
CA LEU A 179 -8.91 15.75 -5.51
C LEU A 179 -8.56 16.94 -6.42
N GLU A 180 -8.79 18.18 -5.96
CA GLU A 180 -8.46 19.39 -6.72
C GLU A 180 -6.94 19.49 -6.96
N ASN A 181 -6.14 19.20 -5.95
CA ASN A 181 -4.68 19.16 -6.07
C ASN A 181 -4.19 18.07 -7.03
N LEU A 182 -4.75 16.86 -6.96
CA LEU A 182 -4.40 15.76 -7.88
C LEU A 182 -4.74 16.12 -9.33
N ARG A 183 -5.92 16.73 -9.58
CA ARG A 183 -6.30 17.20 -10.91
C ARG A 183 -5.35 18.30 -11.42
N ALA A 184 -4.95 19.22 -10.56
CA ALA A 184 -3.95 20.25 -10.91
C ALA A 184 -2.57 19.63 -11.24
N MET A 185 -2.25 18.46 -10.70
CA MET A 185 -1.04 17.69 -11.01
C MET A 185 -1.21 16.73 -12.21
N GLY A 186 -2.38 16.76 -12.90
CA GLY A 186 -2.64 16.00 -14.11
C GLY A 186 -3.05 14.53 -13.87
N LEU A 187 -3.64 14.22 -12.72
CA LEU A 187 -4.33 12.96 -12.46
C LEU A 187 -5.83 13.19 -12.69
N GLU A 188 -6.41 12.49 -13.70
CA GLU A 188 -7.83 12.56 -14.09
C GLU A 188 -8.61 11.34 -13.59
#